data_50012cd5de22f9baa9121999cc93ae9d
#
_entry.id   50012cd5de22f9baa9121999cc93ae9d
#
_cell.length_a   1.000
_cell.length_b   1.000
_cell.length_c   1.000
_cell.angle_alpha   90.00
_cell.angle_beta   90.00
_cell.angle_gamma   90.00
#
_symmetry.space_group_name_H-M   'P 1'
#
loop_
_entity.id
_entity.type
_entity.pdbx_description
1 polymer ?
#
loop_
_entity_poly.entity_id
_entity_poly.type
_entity_poly.pdbx_seq_one_letter_code
_entity_poly.pdbx_strand_id
1 'polypeptide(L)'
;EKAGKGSIGGLIGELGKAAKITYSRSNVTVNVKADSRGGADVGGFIGKGNGKTDAETVIRNCYATGNVTGGAYTGGFAGGLWGLNIKNCYASGNVSQAAAAMASFVGTDASDSNYYGSITNCFTTGSVTGSSPFQYAFAEQSSATKRSEITNCYFAEENSGIKKQYESATEKPQDEMKNEAFAALLNKGDDSNGWSFVNGQVLCGAEPADYSAVEAAMAAIPTDLTVYTDESVAALNTAVDGVVRGKAFVSQANVNAMAQVIEDAIAALQYKGADYTKVDEAIAKANALNKDNYKDFSA
;
A
#
# COMPACT_ATOMS: atom_id res chain seq x y z
N GLU A 1 16.97 24.59 33.64
CA GLU A 1 17.35 24.43 32.20
C GLU A 1 16.17 24.89 31.38
N LYS A 2 16.37 25.84 30.44
CA LYS A 2 15.35 26.18 29.43
C LYS A 2 15.13 24.92 28.61
N ALA A 3 13.92 24.35 28.69
CA ALA A 3 13.51 23.27 27.80
C ALA A 3 13.74 23.72 26.36
N GLY A 4 14.70 23.10 25.68
CA GLY A 4 14.99 23.40 24.29
C GLY A 4 13.76 23.04 23.45
N LYS A 5 13.50 23.81 22.39
CA LYS A 5 12.52 23.45 21.38
C LYS A 5 12.97 22.13 20.75
N GLY A 6 12.44 21.04 21.23
CA GLY A 6 12.74 19.70 20.76
C GLY A 6 11.69 19.21 19.77
N SER A 7 12.04 18.21 18.98
CA SER A 7 11.09 17.48 18.12
C SER A 7 11.18 16.00 18.49
N ILE A 8 10.05 15.39 18.78
CA ILE A 8 9.99 14.01 19.27
C ILE A 8 9.02 13.22 18.40
N GLY A 9 9.52 12.19 17.74
CA GLY A 9 8.70 11.28 16.96
C GLY A 9 8.94 9.84 17.38
N GLY A 10 7.96 8.99 17.18
CA GLY A 10 8.09 7.57 17.46
C GLY A 10 9.15 6.87 16.61
N LEU A 11 9.45 7.41 15.42
CA LEU A 11 10.53 6.95 14.54
C LEU A 11 11.61 8.02 14.36
N ILE A 12 11.22 9.26 14.08
CA ILE A 12 12.16 10.35 13.74
C ILE A 12 11.79 11.60 14.52
N GLY A 13 12.77 12.19 15.24
CA GLY A 13 12.58 13.45 15.93
C GLY A 13 12.39 14.60 14.94
N GLU A 14 13.35 14.84 14.06
CA GLU A 14 13.28 15.89 13.05
C GLU A 14 13.74 15.37 11.69
N LEU A 15 12.96 15.63 10.65
CA LEU A 15 13.26 15.32 9.27
C LEU A 15 13.70 16.57 8.52
N GLY A 16 14.89 16.54 7.97
CA GLY A 16 15.46 17.61 7.17
C GLY A 16 15.03 17.55 5.70
N LYS A 17 15.60 18.46 4.90
CA LYS A 17 15.33 18.64 3.48
C LYS A 17 15.83 17.46 2.63
N ALA A 18 15.19 17.25 1.47
CA ALA A 18 15.56 16.23 0.47
C ALA A 18 15.53 14.79 1.01
N ALA A 19 14.81 14.53 2.07
CA ALA A 19 14.69 13.21 2.65
C ALA A 19 13.51 12.44 2.06
N LYS A 20 13.70 11.14 1.82
CA LYS A 20 12.64 10.23 1.38
C LYS A 20 12.51 9.10 2.40
N ILE A 21 11.31 8.95 2.97
CA ILE A 21 10.98 7.87 3.88
C ILE A 21 9.81 7.10 3.28
N THR A 22 10.02 5.82 3.09
CA THR A 22 9.01 4.94 2.51
C THR A 22 8.88 3.65 3.29
N TYR A 23 7.70 3.03 3.26
CA TYR A 23 7.45 1.69 3.80
C TYR A 23 7.90 1.52 5.26
N SER A 24 7.76 2.57 6.07
CA SER A 24 8.22 2.59 7.45
C SER A 24 7.07 2.71 8.43
N ARG A 25 7.26 2.20 9.64
CA ARG A 25 6.21 2.21 10.66
C ARG A 25 6.73 2.56 12.04
N SER A 26 5.86 3.14 12.86
CA SER A 26 6.07 3.36 14.29
C SER A 26 4.88 2.81 15.07
N ASN A 27 5.13 1.96 16.02
CA ASN A 27 4.12 1.48 16.99
C ASN A 27 4.44 1.93 18.43
N VAL A 28 5.32 2.92 18.56
CA VAL A 28 5.82 3.42 19.84
C VAL A 28 4.81 4.39 20.46
N THR A 29 4.44 4.15 21.71
CA THR A 29 3.73 5.16 22.51
C THR A 29 4.70 6.28 22.88
N VAL A 30 4.38 7.50 22.45
CA VAL A 30 5.16 8.70 22.74
C VAL A 30 4.49 9.47 23.86
N ASN A 31 5.17 9.62 24.98
CA ASN A 31 4.66 10.34 26.14
C ASN A 31 5.64 11.45 26.55
N VAL A 32 5.23 12.69 26.35
CA VAL A 32 6.02 13.88 26.65
C VAL A 32 5.23 14.80 27.57
N LYS A 33 5.88 15.42 28.51
CA LYS A 33 5.23 16.40 29.38
C LYS A 33 4.79 17.61 28.54
N ALA A 34 3.52 17.96 28.60
CA ALA A 34 3.01 19.20 28.02
C ALA A 34 3.44 20.37 28.92
N ASP A 35 4.41 21.16 28.50
CA ASP A 35 5.01 22.19 29.38
C ASP A 35 4.75 23.62 28.91
N SER A 36 4.78 23.95 27.62
CA SER A 36 4.54 25.30 27.13
C SER A 36 4.23 25.36 25.63
N ARG A 37 3.58 26.46 25.18
CA ARG A 37 3.31 26.73 23.76
C ARG A 37 4.57 26.84 22.88
N GLY A 38 5.75 26.96 23.45
CA GLY A 38 7.02 27.00 22.75
C GLY A 38 7.81 25.68 22.88
N GLY A 39 7.19 24.63 23.37
CA GLY A 39 7.80 23.33 23.61
C GLY A 39 7.94 22.45 22.38
N ALA A 40 8.05 21.14 22.59
CA ALA A 40 8.32 20.16 21.54
C ALA A 40 7.15 19.96 20.56
N ASP A 41 7.50 19.71 19.29
CA ASP A 41 6.60 19.11 18.31
C ASP A 41 6.64 17.59 18.49
N VAL A 42 5.49 16.97 18.73
CA VAL A 42 5.41 15.56 19.12
C VAL A 42 4.49 14.78 18.16
N GLY A 43 5.01 13.73 17.54
CA GLY A 43 4.24 12.90 16.61
C GLY A 43 4.46 11.42 16.80
N GLY A 44 3.49 10.61 16.42
CA GLY A 44 3.60 9.16 16.50
C GLY A 44 4.61 8.58 15.53
N PHE A 45 4.86 9.25 14.39
CA PHE A 45 5.87 8.87 13.41
C PHE A 45 7.04 9.86 13.41
N ILE A 46 6.75 11.15 13.18
CA ILE A 46 7.75 12.22 13.10
C ILE A 46 7.38 13.36 14.03
N GLY A 47 8.34 13.88 14.79
CA GLY A 47 8.14 15.06 15.62
C GLY A 47 7.95 16.31 14.76
N LYS A 48 8.94 16.61 13.92
CA LYS A 48 8.93 17.76 13.02
C LYS A 48 9.42 17.39 11.62
N GLY A 49 8.71 17.82 10.60
CA GLY A 49 9.11 17.73 9.21
C GLY A 49 9.45 19.08 8.61
N ASN A 50 10.61 19.21 8.00
CA ASN A 50 11.09 20.44 7.39
C ASN A 50 11.46 20.17 5.93
N GLY A 51 10.51 20.39 5.02
CA GLY A 51 10.73 20.38 3.58
C GLY A 51 11.01 21.79 3.08
N LYS A 52 11.90 21.94 2.10
CA LYS A 52 12.12 23.20 1.39
C LYS A 52 11.98 22.96 -0.11
N THR A 53 11.54 24.00 -0.82
CA THR A 53 11.06 23.99 -2.20
C THR A 53 12.03 23.46 -3.26
N ASP A 54 13.32 23.34 -2.97
CA ASP A 54 14.32 22.99 -3.99
C ASP A 54 14.65 21.50 -4.09
N ALA A 55 14.17 20.70 -3.14
CA ALA A 55 14.34 19.25 -3.15
C ALA A 55 13.16 18.59 -2.42
N GLU A 56 12.48 17.72 -3.10
CA GLU A 56 11.29 17.07 -2.60
C GLU A 56 11.59 16.23 -1.34
N THR A 57 10.97 16.62 -0.23
CA THR A 57 10.97 15.82 1.00
C THR A 57 9.65 15.05 1.06
N VAL A 58 9.73 13.73 1.06
CA VAL A 58 8.56 12.85 0.93
C VAL A 58 8.51 11.80 2.03
N ILE A 59 7.34 11.66 2.65
CA ILE A 59 6.98 10.49 3.44
C ILE A 59 5.86 9.75 2.72
N ARG A 60 6.08 8.48 2.40
CA ARG A 60 5.12 7.70 1.62
C ARG A 60 4.98 6.28 2.15
N ASN A 61 3.72 5.78 2.14
CA ASN A 61 3.44 4.41 2.53
C ASN A 61 3.93 4.10 3.97
N CYS A 62 3.67 5.02 4.90
CA CYS A 62 4.13 4.94 6.28
C CYS A 62 2.96 5.03 7.26
N TYR A 63 3.16 4.52 8.49
CA TYR A 63 2.11 4.62 9.47
C TYR A 63 2.60 4.72 10.92
N ALA A 64 1.73 5.25 11.79
CA ALA A 64 1.90 5.29 13.23
C ALA A 64 0.69 4.70 13.94
N THR A 65 0.92 3.80 14.90
CA THR A 65 -0.16 3.16 15.68
C THR A 65 -0.07 3.40 17.18
N GLY A 66 1.04 3.93 17.66
CA GLY A 66 1.24 4.24 19.08
C GLY A 66 0.51 5.52 19.51
N ASN A 67 0.03 5.54 20.74
CA ASN A 67 -0.59 6.73 21.35
C ASN A 67 0.43 7.86 21.53
N VAL A 68 -0.04 9.10 21.40
CA VAL A 68 0.82 10.29 21.51
C VAL A 68 0.26 11.24 22.56
N THR A 69 1.10 11.65 23.50
CA THR A 69 0.69 12.53 24.59
C THR A 69 1.73 13.62 24.83
N GLY A 70 1.29 14.86 24.97
CA GLY A 70 2.12 15.98 25.43
C GLY A 70 2.77 16.78 24.32
N GLY A 71 3.68 17.68 24.70
CA GLY A 71 4.32 18.62 23.79
C GLY A 71 3.55 19.93 23.60
N ALA A 72 4.03 20.77 22.67
CA ALA A 72 3.33 21.97 22.26
C ALA A 72 2.33 21.68 21.14
N TYR A 73 2.81 21.05 20.09
CA TYR A 73 2.00 20.60 18.95
C TYR A 73 2.07 19.08 18.88
N THR A 74 0.91 18.44 18.92
CA THR A 74 0.84 16.98 19.03
C THR A 74 -0.04 16.39 17.93
N GLY A 75 0.52 15.48 17.15
CA GLY A 75 -0.24 14.77 16.10
C GLY A 75 -0.03 13.27 16.14
N GLY A 76 -1.05 12.53 15.75
CA GLY A 76 -0.97 11.06 15.70
C GLY A 76 0.09 10.57 14.74
N PHE A 77 0.35 11.30 13.64
CA PHE A 77 1.42 11.02 12.69
C PHE A 77 2.58 12.00 12.85
N ALA A 78 2.33 13.30 12.74
CA ALA A 78 3.36 14.34 12.79
C ALA A 78 3.00 15.42 13.80
N GLY A 79 3.97 15.86 14.60
CA GLY A 79 3.81 17.00 15.51
C GLY A 79 3.71 18.32 14.75
N GLY A 80 4.66 18.59 13.87
CA GLY A 80 4.68 19.80 13.05
C GLY A 80 5.21 19.56 11.64
N LEU A 81 4.62 20.26 10.66
CA LEU A 81 5.02 20.21 9.26
C LEU A 81 5.34 21.59 8.69
N TRP A 82 6.37 21.67 7.85
CA TRP A 82 6.78 22.81 7.05
C TRP A 82 7.14 22.35 5.64
N GLY A 83 6.16 22.39 4.71
CA GLY A 83 6.39 22.09 3.30
C GLY A 83 6.78 20.65 2.98
N LEU A 84 6.12 19.68 3.59
CA LEU A 84 6.38 18.25 3.43
C LEU A 84 5.29 17.59 2.57
N ASN A 85 5.70 16.65 1.71
CA ASN A 85 4.76 15.81 0.98
C ASN A 85 4.54 14.48 1.72
N ILE A 86 3.31 14.24 2.15
CA ILE A 86 2.89 13.01 2.81
C ILE A 86 1.86 12.31 1.93
N LYS A 87 2.12 11.06 1.56
CA LYS A 87 1.23 10.29 0.70
C LYS A 87 1.05 8.87 1.19
N ASN A 88 -0.20 8.37 1.11
CA ASN A 88 -0.54 7.00 1.50
C ASN A 88 -0.06 6.66 2.92
N CYS A 89 -0.37 7.51 3.89
CA CYS A 89 0.05 7.33 5.28
C CYS A 89 -1.17 7.29 6.22
N TYR A 90 -1.05 6.60 7.35
CA TYR A 90 -2.11 6.63 8.34
C TYR A 90 -1.61 6.72 9.78
N ALA A 91 -2.51 7.18 10.67
CA ALA A 91 -2.33 7.14 12.10
C ALA A 91 -3.54 6.48 12.77
N SER A 92 -3.31 5.61 13.76
CA SER A 92 -4.40 4.99 14.53
C SER A 92 -4.24 5.14 16.04
N GLY A 93 -3.13 5.70 16.50
CA GLY A 93 -2.91 6.00 17.90
C GLY A 93 -3.73 7.21 18.37
N ASN A 94 -4.22 7.16 19.62
CA ASN A 94 -4.94 8.26 20.23
C ASN A 94 -4.00 9.41 20.60
N VAL A 95 -4.51 10.63 20.46
CA VAL A 95 -3.77 11.86 20.78
C VAL A 95 -4.39 12.53 22.00
N SER A 96 -3.57 12.86 22.98
CA SER A 96 -4.04 13.51 24.18
C SER A 96 -3.03 14.53 24.72
N GLN A 97 -3.55 15.61 25.29
CA GLN A 97 -2.80 16.67 25.97
C GLN A 97 -1.72 17.36 25.12
N ALA A 98 -1.98 18.59 24.72
CA ALA A 98 -0.99 19.46 24.11
C ALA A 98 -1.09 20.89 24.69
N ALA A 99 0.03 21.59 24.78
CA ALA A 99 0.05 22.95 25.34
C ALA A 99 -0.47 24.00 24.34
N ALA A 100 -0.39 23.75 23.04
CA ALA A 100 -0.86 24.65 21.98
C ALA A 100 -1.96 24.03 21.12
N ALA A 101 -1.64 23.02 20.32
CA ALA A 101 -2.63 22.37 19.44
C ALA A 101 -2.41 20.86 19.37
N MET A 102 -3.48 20.12 19.14
CA MET A 102 -3.45 18.68 18.86
C MET A 102 -4.42 18.28 17.77
N ALA A 103 -4.03 17.27 17.00
CA ALA A 103 -4.85 16.69 15.94
C ALA A 103 -4.60 15.19 15.80
N SER A 104 -5.55 14.46 15.22
CA SER A 104 -5.40 13.01 15.08
C SER A 104 -4.33 12.61 14.07
N PHE A 105 -3.94 13.51 13.12
CA PHE A 105 -2.89 13.25 12.14
C PHE A 105 -1.74 14.24 12.25
N VAL A 106 -1.94 15.55 12.06
CA VAL A 106 -0.88 16.58 12.11
C VAL A 106 -1.19 17.65 13.14
N GLY A 107 -0.36 17.76 14.18
CA GLY A 107 -0.53 18.70 15.29
C GLY A 107 -0.47 20.17 14.88
N THR A 108 0.40 20.54 13.94
CA THR A 108 0.39 21.83 13.26
C THR A 108 0.98 21.72 11.84
N ASP A 109 0.31 22.34 10.88
CA ASP A 109 0.85 22.60 9.54
C ASP A 109 1.20 24.11 9.46
N ALA A 110 2.47 24.41 9.73
CA ALA A 110 3.01 25.75 9.68
C ALA A 110 3.60 26.11 8.31
N SER A 111 3.14 25.47 7.26
CA SER A 111 3.50 25.78 5.87
C SER A 111 3.17 27.23 5.53
N ASP A 112 4.02 27.87 4.73
CA ASP A 112 3.88 29.26 4.32
C ASP A 112 4.01 29.42 2.80
N SER A 113 4.05 30.65 2.32
CA SER A 113 4.15 30.92 0.86
C SER A 113 5.42 30.36 0.21
N ASN A 114 6.45 30.04 0.97
CA ASN A 114 7.73 29.52 0.48
C ASN A 114 7.88 28.00 0.77
N TYR A 115 7.05 27.48 1.68
CA TYR A 115 7.16 26.12 2.18
C TYR A 115 5.77 25.51 2.32
N TYR A 116 5.21 25.03 1.22
CA TYR A 116 3.95 24.29 1.23
C TYR A 116 4.17 22.89 0.68
N GLY A 117 3.45 21.93 1.23
CA GLY A 117 3.50 20.53 0.84
C GLY A 117 2.13 20.01 0.44
N SER A 118 1.99 18.70 0.47
CA SER A 118 0.72 18.03 0.24
C SER A 118 0.53 16.87 1.22
N ILE A 119 -0.72 16.62 1.60
CA ILE A 119 -1.12 15.43 2.34
C ILE A 119 -2.19 14.75 1.51
N THR A 120 -1.85 13.60 0.94
CA THR A 120 -2.70 12.94 -0.07
C THR A 120 -2.92 11.48 0.27
N ASN A 121 -4.17 11.01 0.10
CA ASN A 121 -4.56 9.62 0.33
C ASN A 121 -4.19 9.14 1.74
N CYS A 122 -4.46 9.94 2.75
CA CYS A 122 -4.11 9.65 4.14
C CYS A 122 -5.37 9.50 5.00
N PHE A 123 -5.27 8.75 6.08
CA PHE A 123 -6.36 8.69 7.03
C PHE A 123 -5.92 8.52 8.47
N THR A 124 -6.85 8.78 9.39
CA THR A 124 -6.64 8.55 10.81
C THR A 124 -7.89 7.97 11.48
N THR A 125 -7.67 7.03 12.40
CA THR A 125 -8.72 6.44 13.25
C THR A 125 -8.49 6.71 14.73
N GLY A 126 -7.39 7.38 15.09
CA GLY A 126 -7.10 7.74 16.47
C GLY A 126 -8.00 8.87 16.96
N SER A 127 -8.45 8.77 18.22
CA SER A 127 -9.23 9.81 18.86
C SER A 127 -8.35 10.97 19.36
N VAL A 128 -8.91 12.17 19.40
CA VAL A 128 -8.31 13.35 20.01
C VAL A 128 -9.06 13.66 21.32
N THR A 129 -8.38 13.52 22.45
CA THR A 129 -9.01 13.66 23.78
C THR A 129 -8.14 14.50 24.72
N GLY A 130 -8.75 15.02 25.79
CA GLY A 130 -8.02 15.78 26.80
C GLY A 130 -8.06 17.29 26.59
N SER A 131 -7.13 18.01 27.20
CA SER A 131 -7.11 19.47 27.20
C SER A 131 -6.05 20.02 26.26
N SER A 132 -6.49 20.84 25.32
CA SER A 132 -5.65 21.73 24.52
C SER A 132 -6.45 22.96 24.13
N PRO A 133 -5.82 24.14 24.02
CA PRO A 133 -6.52 25.33 23.53
C PRO A 133 -7.14 25.14 22.16
N PHE A 134 -6.50 24.31 21.31
CA PHE A 134 -6.95 24.04 19.95
C PHE A 134 -6.88 22.53 19.66
N GLN A 135 -8.01 22.00 19.19
CA GLN A 135 -8.17 20.59 18.82
C GLN A 135 -8.71 20.51 17.40
N TYR A 136 -8.18 19.58 16.61
CA TYR A 136 -8.55 19.40 15.21
C TYR A 136 -8.78 17.91 14.91
N ALA A 137 -9.72 17.63 14.04
CA ALA A 137 -10.08 16.26 13.72
C ALA A 137 -8.98 15.53 12.92
N PHE A 138 -8.33 16.22 11.98
CA PHE A 138 -7.26 15.66 11.16
C PHE A 138 -5.96 16.44 11.27
N ALA A 139 -5.94 17.72 10.91
CA ALA A 139 -4.75 18.55 10.91
C ALA A 139 -5.04 19.99 11.33
N GLU A 140 -4.17 20.57 12.17
CA GLU A 140 -4.18 22.01 12.39
C GLU A 140 -3.52 22.69 11.19
N GLN A 141 -4.28 23.55 10.53
CA GLN A 141 -3.79 24.42 9.48
C GLN A 141 -3.86 25.86 9.96
N SER A 142 -2.72 26.47 10.23
CA SER A 142 -2.65 27.84 10.68
C SER A 142 -3.25 28.81 9.64
N SER A 143 -3.54 30.04 10.05
CA SER A 143 -4.11 31.08 9.19
C SER A 143 -3.17 31.59 8.09
N ALA A 144 -2.06 30.91 7.81
CA ALA A 144 -1.12 31.26 6.76
C ALA A 144 -1.81 31.27 5.38
N THR A 145 -1.34 32.15 4.51
CA THR A 145 -1.89 32.35 3.18
C THR A 145 -1.69 31.17 2.24
N LYS A 146 -0.76 30.27 2.57
CA LYS A 146 -0.57 28.97 1.91
C LYS A 146 -0.41 27.88 2.96
N ARG A 147 -1.03 26.75 2.71
CA ARG A 147 -1.08 25.55 3.56
C ARG A 147 -0.75 24.36 2.71
N SER A 148 -0.38 23.26 3.34
CA SER A 148 -0.34 21.99 2.62
C SER A 148 -1.71 21.68 2.02
N GLU A 149 -1.70 21.22 0.78
CA GLU A 149 -2.92 20.75 0.13
C GLU A 149 -3.32 19.40 0.72
N ILE A 150 -4.54 19.31 1.25
CA ILE A 150 -5.10 18.07 1.80
C ILE A 150 -6.09 17.50 0.79
N THR A 151 -5.76 16.36 0.20
CA THR A 151 -6.57 15.73 -0.86
C THR A 151 -6.81 14.26 -0.58
N ASN A 152 -8.06 13.80 -0.72
CA ASN A 152 -8.47 12.41 -0.49
C ASN A 152 -8.02 11.88 0.88
N CYS A 153 -8.23 12.69 1.93
CA CYS A 153 -7.87 12.36 3.31
C CYS A 153 -9.12 12.19 4.18
N TYR A 154 -9.02 11.32 5.18
CA TYR A 154 -10.18 10.93 6.00
C TYR A 154 -9.84 10.86 7.49
N PHE A 155 -10.83 11.15 8.33
CA PHE A 155 -10.75 10.97 9.78
C PHE A 155 -12.01 10.26 10.31
N ALA A 156 -11.85 9.55 11.42
CA ALA A 156 -12.94 8.80 12.03
C ALA A 156 -13.94 9.73 12.74
N GLU A 157 -15.21 9.35 12.72
CA GLU A 157 -16.34 10.08 13.27
C GLU A 157 -16.22 10.38 14.78
N GLU A 158 -15.41 9.63 15.53
CA GLU A 158 -15.12 9.91 16.92
C GLU A 158 -14.54 11.33 17.15
N ASN A 159 -14.02 11.94 16.10
CA ASN A 159 -13.51 13.30 16.10
C ASN A 159 -14.50 14.33 15.52
N SER A 160 -15.74 13.97 15.25
CA SER A 160 -16.73 14.81 14.55
C SER A 160 -17.09 16.11 15.27
N GLY A 161 -17.06 16.12 16.59
CA GLY A 161 -17.33 17.30 17.42
C GLY A 161 -16.17 18.28 17.56
N ILE A 162 -15.00 17.99 17.00
CA ILE A 162 -13.79 18.78 17.13
C ILE A 162 -13.75 19.93 16.12
N LYS A 163 -13.11 21.05 16.46
CA LYS A 163 -13.02 22.23 15.58
C LYS A 163 -12.41 21.88 14.22
N LYS A 164 -13.18 22.16 13.16
CA LYS A 164 -12.80 21.98 11.76
C LYS A 164 -12.47 23.34 11.13
N GLN A 165 -11.38 23.97 11.57
CA GLN A 165 -11.00 25.24 10.96
C GLN A 165 -10.08 24.97 9.78
N TYR A 166 -10.58 25.26 8.56
CA TYR A 166 -9.86 25.10 7.28
C TYR A 166 -9.51 23.65 6.89
N GLU A 167 -10.21 22.66 7.42
CA GLU A 167 -9.91 21.25 7.14
C GLU A 167 -10.59 20.77 5.85
N SER A 168 -9.80 20.15 4.99
CA SER A 168 -10.27 19.53 3.73
C SER A 168 -10.40 18.00 3.84
N ALA A 169 -10.11 17.40 4.99
CA ALA A 169 -10.29 15.97 5.22
C ALA A 169 -11.77 15.63 5.46
N THR A 170 -12.18 14.45 5.04
CA THR A 170 -13.57 13.99 5.08
C THR A 170 -13.81 13.07 6.29
N GLU A 171 -14.87 13.34 7.03
CA GLU A 171 -15.34 12.46 8.10
C GLU A 171 -15.91 11.16 7.55
N LYS A 172 -15.59 10.04 8.21
CA LYS A 172 -16.16 8.72 7.92
C LYS A 172 -16.43 7.91 9.18
N PRO A 173 -17.51 7.11 9.20
CA PRO A 173 -17.67 6.07 10.22
C PRO A 173 -16.46 5.13 10.26
N GLN A 174 -16.00 4.80 11.45
CA GLN A 174 -14.77 4.01 11.61
C GLN A 174 -14.91 2.59 11.01
N ASP A 175 -16.09 2.01 11.00
CA ASP A 175 -16.39 0.71 10.39
C ASP A 175 -16.30 0.76 8.86
N GLU A 176 -16.70 1.89 8.24
CA GLU A 176 -16.52 2.11 6.80
C GLU A 176 -15.05 2.27 6.39
N MET A 177 -14.16 2.57 7.33
CA MET A 177 -12.72 2.70 7.09
C MET A 177 -11.97 1.35 7.19
N LYS A 178 -12.68 0.23 7.38
CA LYS A 178 -12.11 -1.11 7.59
C LYS A 178 -12.56 -2.11 6.51
N ASN A 179 -12.71 -1.66 5.27
CA ASN A 179 -13.18 -2.53 4.19
C ASN A 179 -12.44 -2.27 2.87
N GLU A 180 -12.67 -3.14 1.89
CA GLU A 180 -12.03 -3.06 0.57
C GLU A 180 -12.44 -1.80 -0.21
N ALA A 181 -13.69 -1.36 -0.06
CA ALA A 181 -14.18 -0.15 -0.72
C ALA A 181 -13.43 1.10 -0.25
N PHE A 182 -13.05 1.15 1.03
CA PHE A 182 -12.23 2.27 1.55
C PHE A 182 -10.79 2.22 1.02
N ALA A 183 -10.18 1.04 0.93
CA ALA A 183 -8.87 0.91 0.29
C ALA A 183 -8.91 1.36 -1.19
N ALA A 184 -9.95 0.98 -1.92
CA ALA A 184 -10.18 1.43 -3.29
C ALA A 184 -10.39 2.95 -3.39
N LEU A 185 -11.12 3.53 -2.43
CA LEU A 185 -11.35 4.98 -2.35
C LEU A 185 -10.03 5.74 -2.13
N LEU A 186 -9.16 5.26 -1.24
CA LEU A 186 -7.84 5.84 -1.00
C LEU A 186 -6.91 5.72 -2.22
N ASN A 187 -7.08 4.69 -3.04
CA ASN A 187 -6.31 4.49 -4.28
C ASN A 187 -6.85 5.32 -5.46
N LYS A 188 -8.01 5.95 -5.34
CA LYS A 188 -8.65 6.67 -6.43
C LYS A 188 -7.75 7.80 -6.94
N GLY A 189 -7.34 7.70 -8.22
CA GLY A 189 -6.43 8.67 -8.84
C GLY A 189 -4.95 8.44 -8.50
N ASP A 190 -4.60 7.31 -7.93
CA ASP A 190 -3.22 6.91 -7.65
C ASP A 190 -2.89 5.55 -8.28
N ASP A 191 -2.17 5.55 -9.38
CA ASP A 191 -1.74 4.35 -10.10
C ASP A 191 -0.77 3.47 -9.27
N SER A 192 -0.26 3.98 -8.14
CA SER A 192 0.67 3.24 -7.29
C SER A 192 0.00 2.19 -6.40
N ASN A 193 -1.34 2.12 -6.38
CA ASN A 193 -2.12 1.20 -5.54
C ASN A 193 -1.56 1.09 -4.11
N GLY A 194 -1.33 2.24 -3.48
CA GLY A 194 -0.66 2.34 -2.18
C GLY A 194 -1.43 1.74 -1.00
N TRP A 195 -2.70 1.35 -1.20
CA TRP A 195 -3.59 0.81 -0.18
C TRP A 195 -4.12 -0.56 -0.55
N SER A 196 -4.15 -1.45 0.42
CA SER A 196 -4.70 -2.80 0.30
C SER A 196 -5.59 -3.13 1.48
N PHE A 197 -6.64 -3.93 1.24
CA PHE A 197 -7.45 -4.51 2.31
C PHE A 197 -7.02 -5.95 2.55
N VAL A 198 -6.52 -6.24 3.74
CA VAL A 198 -5.97 -7.55 4.09
C VAL A 198 -6.35 -7.90 5.53
N ASN A 199 -6.90 -9.09 5.74
CA ASN A 199 -7.25 -9.61 7.07
C ASN A 199 -8.10 -8.64 7.91
N GLY A 200 -9.08 -7.96 7.27
CA GLY A 200 -9.96 -7.01 7.96
C GLY A 200 -9.37 -5.64 8.22
N GLN A 201 -8.23 -5.31 7.65
CA GLN A 201 -7.54 -4.02 7.84
C GLN A 201 -7.19 -3.36 6.51
N VAL A 202 -7.30 -2.04 6.46
CA VAL A 202 -6.79 -1.21 5.37
C VAL A 202 -5.36 -0.81 5.72
N LEU A 203 -4.41 -1.27 4.93
CA LEU A 203 -2.98 -1.10 5.16
C LEU A 203 -2.36 -0.30 4.03
N CYS A 204 -1.51 0.67 4.37
CA CYS A 204 -0.70 1.38 3.40
C CYS A 204 0.61 0.64 3.14
N GLY A 205 1.05 0.74 1.89
CA GLY A 205 2.44 0.48 1.48
C GLY A 205 3.04 -0.75 2.09
N ALA A 206 2.56 -1.90 1.70
CA ALA A 206 3.40 -3.06 1.76
C ALA A 206 4.47 -2.92 0.67
N GLU A 207 5.69 -3.34 0.94
CA GLU A 207 6.67 -3.58 -0.12
C GLU A 207 5.98 -4.34 -1.25
N PRO A 208 6.32 -4.06 -2.52
CA PRO A 208 5.81 -4.86 -3.62
C PRO A 208 6.04 -6.34 -3.33
N ALA A 209 5.05 -7.17 -3.61
CA ALA A 209 5.25 -8.60 -3.52
C ALA A 209 6.36 -9.04 -4.49
N ASP A 210 7.14 -10.02 -4.08
CA ASP A 210 8.15 -10.64 -4.93
C ASP A 210 7.46 -11.59 -5.93
N TYR A 211 7.56 -11.27 -7.21
CA TYR A 211 7.02 -12.07 -8.32
C TYR A 211 8.05 -13.01 -8.94
N SER A 212 9.24 -13.15 -8.40
CA SER A 212 10.31 -13.99 -8.97
C SER A 212 9.86 -15.43 -9.20
N ALA A 213 9.08 -16.01 -8.29
CA ALA A 213 8.51 -17.36 -8.46
C ALA A 213 7.52 -17.43 -9.63
N VAL A 214 6.68 -16.41 -9.82
CA VAL A 214 5.74 -16.33 -10.96
C VAL A 214 6.50 -16.21 -12.28
N GLU A 215 7.54 -15.37 -12.33
CA GLU A 215 8.39 -15.23 -13.51
C GLU A 215 9.12 -16.52 -13.84
N ALA A 216 9.63 -17.23 -12.83
CA ALA A 216 10.26 -18.53 -13.00
C ALA A 216 9.29 -19.58 -13.54
N ALA A 217 8.07 -19.65 -13.00
CA ALA A 217 7.02 -20.55 -13.48
C ALA A 217 6.64 -20.23 -14.94
N MET A 218 6.46 -18.95 -15.28
CA MET A 218 6.20 -18.52 -16.66
C MET A 218 7.35 -18.88 -17.62
N ALA A 219 8.59 -18.73 -17.20
CA ALA A 219 9.76 -19.10 -18.01
C ALA A 219 9.90 -20.61 -18.21
N ALA A 220 9.29 -21.42 -17.34
CA ALA A 220 9.28 -22.89 -17.46
C ALA A 220 8.21 -23.41 -18.43
N ILE A 221 7.34 -22.56 -18.97
CA ILE A 221 6.34 -22.97 -19.97
C ILE A 221 7.04 -23.48 -21.23
N PRO A 222 6.68 -24.67 -21.74
CA PRO A 222 7.26 -25.20 -22.98
C PRO A 222 7.09 -24.23 -24.15
N THR A 223 8.14 -24.07 -24.95
CA THR A 223 8.13 -23.15 -26.10
C THR A 223 7.24 -23.67 -27.27
N ASP A 224 7.06 -24.98 -27.37
CA ASP A 224 6.16 -25.59 -28.35
C ASP A 224 4.97 -26.25 -27.64
N LEU A 225 3.84 -25.54 -27.63
CA LEU A 225 2.58 -26.04 -27.09
C LEU A 225 1.75 -26.84 -28.11
N THR A 226 2.15 -26.92 -29.36
CA THR A 226 1.37 -27.59 -30.40
C THR A 226 1.32 -29.12 -30.23
N VAL A 227 2.26 -29.65 -29.47
CA VAL A 227 2.36 -31.10 -29.18
C VAL A 227 1.42 -31.57 -28.08
N TYR A 228 0.81 -30.63 -27.33
CA TYR A 228 -0.10 -30.92 -26.24
C TYR A 228 -1.57 -30.78 -26.67
N THR A 229 -2.48 -31.38 -25.89
CA THR A 229 -3.93 -31.30 -26.15
C THR A 229 -4.42 -29.87 -25.92
N ASP A 230 -5.38 -29.45 -26.75
CA ASP A 230 -5.92 -28.10 -26.69
C ASP A 230 -6.56 -27.80 -25.32
N GLU A 231 -7.16 -28.80 -24.66
CA GLU A 231 -7.73 -28.68 -23.32
C GLU A 231 -6.66 -28.38 -22.26
N SER A 232 -5.54 -29.12 -22.25
CA SER A 232 -4.46 -28.87 -21.27
C SER A 232 -3.75 -27.55 -21.52
N VAL A 233 -3.60 -27.12 -22.78
CA VAL A 233 -3.07 -25.80 -23.13
C VAL A 233 -4.02 -24.67 -22.70
N ALA A 234 -5.33 -24.84 -22.86
CA ALA A 234 -6.32 -23.85 -22.39
C ALA A 234 -6.31 -23.69 -20.87
N ALA A 235 -6.13 -24.77 -20.11
CA ALA A 235 -5.96 -24.72 -18.66
C ALA A 235 -4.69 -23.94 -18.25
N LEU A 236 -3.57 -24.18 -18.95
CA LEU A 236 -2.33 -23.41 -18.73
C LEU A 236 -2.52 -21.91 -19.01
N ASN A 237 -3.16 -21.56 -20.13
CA ASN A 237 -3.43 -20.17 -20.47
C ASN A 237 -4.33 -19.50 -19.40
N THR A 238 -5.32 -20.21 -18.89
CA THR A 238 -6.16 -19.72 -17.79
C THR A 238 -5.35 -19.43 -16.52
N ALA A 239 -4.38 -20.29 -16.20
CA ALA A 239 -3.48 -20.07 -15.06
C ALA A 239 -2.60 -18.82 -15.26
N VAL A 240 -2.07 -18.60 -16.46
CA VAL A 240 -1.25 -17.44 -16.81
C VAL A 240 -2.07 -16.15 -16.78
N ASP A 241 -3.25 -16.16 -17.39
CA ASP A 241 -4.16 -15.00 -17.43
C ASP A 241 -4.68 -14.63 -16.02
N GLY A 242 -4.72 -15.59 -15.10
CA GLY A 242 -5.07 -15.40 -13.71
C GLY A 242 -4.03 -14.65 -12.87
N VAL A 243 -2.86 -14.31 -13.43
CA VAL A 243 -1.81 -13.59 -12.68
C VAL A 243 -2.19 -12.13 -12.49
N VAL A 244 -2.42 -11.75 -11.23
CA VAL A 244 -2.70 -10.36 -10.84
C VAL A 244 -1.41 -9.68 -10.38
N ARG A 245 -0.96 -8.68 -11.12
CA ARG A 245 0.24 -7.88 -10.83
C ARG A 245 -0.04 -6.76 -9.82
N GLY A 246 1.03 -6.18 -9.27
CA GLY A 246 0.94 -5.01 -8.39
C GLY A 246 0.47 -5.30 -6.97
N LYS A 247 0.45 -6.57 -6.53
CA LYS A 247 0.14 -6.91 -5.15
C LYS A 247 1.26 -6.47 -4.20
N ALA A 248 0.85 -6.16 -2.97
CA ALA A 248 1.76 -5.82 -1.89
C ALA A 248 2.34 -7.08 -1.21
N PHE A 249 3.48 -6.95 -0.51
CA PHE A 249 4.16 -8.05 0.19
C PHE A 249 3.25 -8.81 1.19
N VAL A 250 2.30 -8.12 1.85
CA VAL A 250 1.29 -8.78 2.70
C VAL A 250 0.45 -9.82 1.96
N SER A 251 0.43 -9.76 0.63
CA SER A 251 -0.21 -10.73 -0.27
C SER A 251 0.79 -11.72 -0.87
N GLN A 252 2.01 -11.83 -0.35
CA GLN A 252 3.06 -12.71 -0.90
C GLN A 252 2.59 -14.17 -1.01
N ALA A 253 1.84 -14.65 -0.02
CA ALA A 253 1.27 -15.99 -0.08
C ALA A 253 0.35 -16.20 -1.30
N ASN A 254 -0.44 -15.18 -1.66
CA ASN A 254 -1.30 -15.22 -2.84
C ASN A 254 -0.49 -15.17 -4.14
N VAL A 255 0.62 -14.41 -4.14
CA VAL A 255 1.54 -14.35 -5.30
C VAL A 255 2.23 -15.69 -5.49
N ASN A 256 2.71 -16.32 -4.42
CA ASN A 256 3.30 -17.65 -4.47
C ASN A 256 2.27 -18.71 -4.94
N ALA A 257 1.00 -18.58 -4.52
CA ALA A 257 -0.06 -19.47 -5.00
C ALA A 257 -0.31 -19.32 -6.51
N MET A 258 -0.17 -18.13 -7.11
CA MET A 258 -0.26 -17.96 -8.57
C MET A 258 0.87 -18.69 -9.29
N ALA A 259 2.10 -18.65 -8.76
CA ALA A 259 3.22 -19.43 -9.30
C ALA A 259 2.91 -20.92 -9.27
N GLN A 260 2.40 -21.44 -8.14
CA GLN A 260 2.04 -22.84 -7.99
C GLN A 260 0.95 -23.29 -8.99
N VAL A 261 -0.07 -22.43 -9.22
CA VAL A 261 -1.13 -22.74 -10.20
C VAL A 261 -0.56 -22.88 -11.62
N ILE A 262 0.42 -22.07 -12.00
CA ILE A 262 1.12 -22.21 -13.30
C ILE A 262 1.95 -23.49 -13.33
N GLU A 263 2.71 -23.79 -12.31
CA GLU A 263 3.52 -25.01 -12.20
C GLU A 263 2.65 -26.28 -12.29
N ASP A 264 1.53 -26.28 -11.57
CA ASP A 264 0.56 -27.39 -11.62
C ASP A 264 -0.05 -27.54 -13.02
N ALA A 265 -0.37 -26.44 -13.69
CA ALA A 265 -0.88 -26.45 -15.07
C ALA A 265 0.16 -26.95 -16.09
N ILE A 266 1.44 -26.60 -15.89
CA ILE A 266 2.55 -27.15 -16.70
C ILE A 266 2.68 -28.66 -16.48
N ALA A 267 2.63 -29.10 -15.22
CA ALA A 267 2.71 -30.53 -14.89
C ALA A 267 1.52 -31.35 -15.41
N ALA A 268 0.36 -30.70 -15.60
CA ALA A 268 -0.85 -31.32 -16.13
C ALA A 268 -0.94 -31.31 -17.65
N LEU A 269 0.08 -30.80 -18.36
CA LEU A 269 0.10 -30.84 -19.85
C LEU A 269 0.08 -32.27 -20.39
N GLN A 270 -0.84 -32.55 -21.31
CA GLN A 270 -1.01 -33.86 -21.92
C GLN A 270 -0.62 -33.84 -23.37
N TYR A 271 0.26 -34.76 -23.77
CA TYR A 271 0.64 -34.91 -25.19
C TYR A 271 -0.57 -35.35 -26.03
N LYS A 272 -0.69 -34.82 -27.23
CA LYS A 272 -1.60 -35.36 -28.26
C LYS A 272 -1.22 -36.80 -28.55
N GLY A 273 -2.21 -37.66 -28.72
CA GLY A 273 -1.96 -39.03 -29.17
C GLY A 273 -1.26 -39.07 -30.52
N ALA A 274 -0.46 -40.09 -30.74
CA ALA A 274 0.17 -40.27 -32.04
C ALA A 274 -0.91 -40.40 -33.14
N ASP A 275 -0.71 -39.67 -34.26
CA ASP A 275 -1.58 -39.80 -35.44
C ASP A 275 -1.17 -41.04 -36.25
N TYR A 276 -1.99 -42.08 -36.17
CA TYR A 276 -1.82 -43.31 -36.89
C TYR A 276 -2.53 -43.34 -38.24
N THR A 277 -3.14 -42.22 -38.70
CA THR A 277 -3.94 -42.16 -39.93
C THR A 277 -3.19 -42.70 -41.13
N LYS A 278 -1.92 -42.31 -41.30
CA LYS A 278 -1.08 -42.82 -42.44
C LYS A 278 -0.72 -44.30 -42.30
N VAL A 279 -0.58 -44.78 -41.07
CA VAL A 279 -0.30 -46.20 -40.80
C VAL A 279 -1.54 -47.02 -41.12
N ASP A 280 -2.71 -46.59 -40.68
CA ASP A 280 -3.98 -47.24 -40.94
C ASP A 280 -4.33 -47.25 -42.43
N GLU A 281 -4.08 -46.13 -43.13
CA GLU A 281 -4.19 -46.09 -44.61
C GLU A 281 -3.26 -47.07 -45.29
N ALA A 282 -2.00 -47.19 -44.83
CA ALA A 282 -1.04 -48.14 -45.40
C ALA A 282 -1.45 -49.60 -45.14
N ILE A 283 -1.95 -49.88 -43.91
CA ILE A 283 -2.49 -51.19 -43.55
C ILE A 283 -3.71 -51.50 -44.43
N ALA A 284 -4.62 -50.55 -44.62
CA ALA A 284 -5.80 -50.72 -45.43
C ALA A 284 -5.40 -51.04 -46.94
N LYS A 285 -4.44 -50.27 -47.43
CA LYS A 285 -3.89 -50.53 -48.79
C LYS A 285 -3.24 -51.95 -48.94
N ALA A 286 -2.44 -52.33 -47.94
CA ALA A 286 -1.83 -53.62 -47.86
C ALA A 286 -2.87 -54.76 -47.82
N ASN A 287 -3.91 -54.61 -47.02
CA ASN A 287 -4.99 -55.57 -46.89
C ASN A 287 -5.88 -55.69 -48.16
N ALA A 288 -5.95 -54.59 -48.94
CA ALA A 288 -6.69 -54.57 -50.21
C ALA A 288 -5.95 -55.26 -51.38
N LEU A 289 -4.67 -55.61 -51.18
CA LEU A 289 -3.90 -56.28 -52.19
C LEU A 289 -4.44 -57.73 -52.38
N ASN A 290 -4.77 -58.07 -53.61
CA ASN A 290 -5.16 -59.43 -53.91
C ASN A 290 -3.90 -60.34 -53.93
N LYS A 291 -3.79 -61.24 -52.99
CA LYS A 291 -2.66 -62.19 -52.83
C LYS A 291 -2.38 -63.01 -54.06
N ASP A 292 -3.39 -63.33 -54.89
CA ASP A 292 -3.24 -64.10 -56.10
C ASP A 292 -2.43 -63.41 -57.20
N ASN A 293 -2.26 -62.08 -57.07
CA ASN A 293 -1.46 -61.27 -58.02
C ASN A 293 0.03 -61.22 -57.68
N TYR A 294 0.46 -61.83 -56.59
CA TYR A 294 1.86 -61.77 -56.12
C TYR A 294 2.43 -63.20 -56.12
N LYS A 295 3.56 -63.37 -56.80
CA LYS A 295 4.28 -64.65 -56.79
C LYS A 295 4.80 -64.92 -55.37
N ASP A 296 4.61 -66.20 -54.99
CA ASP A 296 5.24 -66.75 -53.81
C ASP A 296 6.75 -66.76 -53.98
N PHE A 297 7.51 -66.00 -53.22
CA PHE A 297 8.97 -66.01 -53.27
C PHE A 297 9.57 -66.95 -52.19
N SER A 298 8.83 -67.92 -51.74
CA SER A 298 9.37 -68.99 -50.90
C SER A 298 10.27 -69.86 -51.73
N ALA A 299 11.57 -69.54 -51.73
CA ALA A 299 12.64 -70.39 -52.23
C ALA A 299 13.63 -70.69 -51.17
#